data_7076f6358f66915a7674ec09483765da
#
_entry.id   7076f6358f66915a7674ec09483765da
#
_cell.length_a   1.000
_cell.length_b   1.000
_cell.length_c   1.000
_cell.angle_alpha   90.00
_cell.angle_beta   90.00
_cell.angle_gamma   90.00
#
_symmetry.space_group_name_H-M   'P 1'
#
loop_
_entity.id
_entity.type
_entity.pdbx_description
1 polymer ?
#
loop_
_entity_poly.entity_id
_entity_poly.type
_entity_poly.pdbx_seq_one_letter_code
_entity_poly.pdbx_strand_id
1 'polypeptide(L)'
;MSSETEHLTKYPRSAYADGPRLLADIGATHARFALESAPGVLRGVAVLRCDDYPGIVPLLNAYLFDHSAEKIQHAAFALANPISGDLIRMTNRDWQFSTDAVRRTLGLSTLLIVNDFTALAMAIPTLPPDQILQVGGGKAAAHSVVGVLGPGTGLGVSGVIPTIDGFVTLGSEGGHMNFAPADEREFAILQFAWREWPHVSNERLISGPGMELIHRALAHRNGVDAPPRTSAEIITGALEEQDALCLEVLECFSGMLGGAAANLAVTLGSFGGIFIGGGIVPRMAEWFLTSPFRARFEAKGRFTDYLAQIPTFVIMAPNPAFQGVASILSEHLRGRSGANTLMERVQHLQHELSPAEQRVATLVLEHPRKVLGEPIAEIARLADVSQPTVIRFCRSLGFSGLADFKLKFAGSL
;
A
#
# COMPACT_ATOMS: atom_id res chain seq x y z
N MET A 1 -6.71 41.10 18.23
CA MET A 1 -6.38 40.98 16.79
C MET A 1 -4.91 40.59 16.54
N SER A 2 -4.24 39.86 17.42
CA SER A 2 -2.82 39.49 17.27
C SER A 2 -2.52 37.98 17.32
N SER A 3 -3.50 37.12 17.50
CA SER A 3 -3.29 35.67 17.50
C SER A 3 -3.56 34.96 16.16
N GLU A 4 -4.33 35.56 15.28
CA GLU A 4 -4.62 34.98 13.94
C GLU A 4 -3.48 35.18 12.93
N THR A 5 -2.60 36.16 13.15
CA THR A 5 -1.51 36.47 12.20
C THR A 5 -0.24 35.63 12.46
N GLU A 6 -0.03 35.08 13.65
CA GLU A 6 1.15 34.26 13.98
C GLU A 6 1.09 32.84 13.45
N HIS A 7 -0.12 32.26 13.26
CA HIS A 7 -0.26 30.94 12.66
C HIS A 7 0.06 30.89 11.15
N LEU A 8 -0.03 32.04 10.45
CA LEU A 8 0.14 32.15 9.00
C LEU A 8 1.58 32.01 8.49
N THR A 9 2.59 32.06 9.38
CA THR A 9 4.01 32.11 8.98
C THR A 9 4.81 30.82 9.29
N LYS A 10 4.16 29.80 9.85
CA LYS A 10 4.88 28.61 10.33
C LYS A 10 5.44 27.73 9.21
N TYR A 11 4.88 27.80 8.00
CA TYR A 11 5.31 26.98 6.87
C TYR A 11 5.34 27.77 5.54
N PRO A 12 6.32 27.52 4.65
CA PRO A 12 6.32 28.11 3.32
C PRO A 12 5.07 27.66 2.53
N ARG A 13 4.61 28.48 1.59
CA ARG A 13 3.49 28.13 0.70
C ARG A 13 3.78 26.85 -0.09
N SER A 14 2.72 26.12 -0.39
CA SER A 14 2.80 24.93 -1.24
C SER A 14 3.30 25.28 -2.64
N ALA A 15 4.14 24.41 -3.22
CA ALA A 15 4.53 24.49 -4.62
C ALA A 15 3.42 23.96 -5.56
N TYR A 16 2.43 23.24 -5.04
CA TYR A 16 1.25 22.83 -5.81
C TYR A 16 0.28 24.00 -5.97
N ALA A 17 -0.18 24.24 -7.20
CA ALA A 17 -1.08 25.36 -7.51
C ALA A 17 -2.44 25.24 -6.79
N ASP A 18 -2.86 24.04 -6.46
CA ASP A 18 -4.11 23.67 -5.80
C ASP A 18 -3.99 23.48 -4.28
N GLY A 19 -2.83 23.89 -3.69
CA GLY A 19 -2.55 23.80 -2.28
C GLY A 19 -1.89 22.47 -1.88
N PRO A 20 -1.48 22.34 -0.60
CA PRO A 20 -0.83 21.12 -0.12
C PRO A 20 -1.76 19.92 -0.15
N ARG A 21 -1.19 18.74 -0.22
CA ARG A 21 -1.90 17.46 -0.18
C ARG A 21 -1.91 16.89 1.22
N LEU A 22 -3.08 16.52 1.72
CA LEU A 22 -3.20 15.88 3.04
C LEU A 22 -2.93 14.38 2.90
N LEU A 23 -1.94 13.91 3.62
CA LEU A 23 -1.57 12.50 3.72
C LEU A 23 -1.84 11.98 5.12
N ALA A 24 -2.39 10.77 5.24
CA ALA A 24 -2.60 10.13 6.53
C ALA A 24 -2.26 8.64 6.50
N ASP A 25 -1.77 8.14 7.65
CA ASP A 25 -1.62 6.72 7.98
C ASP A 25 -2.40 6.47 9.28
N ILE A 26 -3.56 5.84 9.17
CA ILE A 26 -4.53 5.69 10.27
C ILE A 26 -4.58 4.23 10.70
N GLY A 27 -3.90 3.97 11.80
CA GLY A 27 -3.91 2.68 12.47
C GLY A 27 -5.03 2.56 13.52
N ALA A 28 -5.02 1.46 14.28
CA ALA A 28 -5.98 1.20 15.34
C ALA A 28 -5.88 2.22 16.50
N THR A 29 -4.68 2.56 16.94
CA THR A 29 -4.41 3.38 18.14
C THR A 29 -3.97 4.79 17.80
N HIS A 30 -3.19 4.95 16.75
CA HIS A 30 -2.61 6.22 16.35
C HIS A 30 -2.88 6.50 14.87
N ALA A 31 -3.12 7.77 14.58
CA ALA A 31 -3.14 8.31 13.24
C ALA A 31 -1.96 9.25 13.04
N ARG A 32 -1.22 9.07 11.97
CA ARG A 32 -0.13 9.93 11.54
C ARG A 32 -0.61 10.77 10.38
N PHE A 33 -0.24 12.05 10.39
CA PHE A 33 -0.62 13.02 9.38
C PHE A 33 0.59 13.76 8.87
N ALA A 34 0.53 14.19 7.61
CA ALA A 34 1.48 15.10 7.01
C ALA A 34 0.81 15.95 5.92
N LEU A 35 1.35 17.11 5.64
CA LEU A 35 1.03 17.90 4.45
C LEU A 35 2.20 17.82 3.48
N GLU A 36 1.96 17.27 2.30
CA GLU A 36 2.93 17.31 1.21
C GLU A 36 2.79 18.66 0.48
N SER A 37 3.83 19.49 0.57
CA SER A 37 3.87 20.85 -0.02
C SER A 37 4.54 20.90 -1.39
N ALA A 38 5.34 19.90 -1.73
CA ALA A 38 5.94 19.63 -3.03
C ALA A 38 6.26 18.13 -3.09
N PRO A 39 6.53 17.54 -4.26
CA PRO A 39 6.85 16.12 -4.36
C PRO A 39 7.90 15.66 -3.34
N GLY A 40 7.52 14.78 -2.42
CA GLY A 40 8.37 14.27 -1.35
C GLY A 40 8.69 15.25 -0.20
N VAL A 41 8.18 16.47 -0.21
CA VAL A 41 8.42 17.48 0.83
C VAL A 41 7.26 17.50 1.81
N LEU A 42 7.44 16.83 2.94
CA LEU A 42 6.46 16.75 4.02
C LEU A 42 6.65 17.87 5.05
N ARG A 43 5.53 18.41 5.53
CA ARG A 43 5.48 19.38 6.65
C ARG A 43 4.34 19.05 7.60
N GLY A 44 4.37 19.60 8.79
CA GLY A 44 3.32 19.40 9.79
C GLY A 44 3.12 17.92 10.16
N VAL A 45 4.20 17.12 10.17
CA VAL A 45 4.09 15.73 10.59
C VAL A 45 3.66 15.66 12.04
N ALA A 46 2.52 15.01 12.31
CA ALA A 46 1.96 14.87 13.64
C ALA A 46 1.37 13.48 13.84
N VAL A 47 1.34 13.07 15.10
CA VAL A 47 0.73 11.80 15.53
C VAL A 47 -0.35 12.14 16.55
N LEU A 48 -1.57 11.71 16.27
CA LEU A 48 -2.73 11.87 17.16
C LEU A 48 -3.20 10.50 17.64
N ARG A 49 -3.67 10.45 18.88
CA ARG A 49 -4.29 9.22 19.41
C ARG A 49 -5.74 9.14 18.90
N CYS A 50 -6.08 8.04 18.28
CA CYS A 50 -7.42 7.85 17.74
C CYS A 50 -8.50 7.81 18.84
N ASP A 51 -8.14 7.37 20.06
CA ASP A 51 -9.07 7.26 21.19
C ASP A 51 -9.53 8.61 21.73
N ASP A 52 -8.81 9.68 21.44
CA ASP A 52 -9.15 11.03 21.87
C ASP A 52 -10.27 11.66 21.03
N TYR A 53 -10.73 10.95 19.97
CA TYR A 53 -11.71 11.47 19.01
C TYR A 53 -12.85 10.48 18.76
N PRO A 54 -14.09 10.97 18.65
CA PRO A 54 -15.27 10.12 18.43
C PRO A 54 -15.39 9.59 16.99
N GLY A 55 -14.53 10.00 16.07
CA GLY A 55 -14.56 9.58 14.66
C GLY A 55 -13.51 10.25 13.81
N ILE A 56 -13.45 9.83 12.54
CA ILE A 56 -12.40 10.30 11.60
C ILE A 56 -12.49 11.82 11.32
N VAL A 57 -13.69 12.40 11.17
CA VAL A 57 -13.84 13.82 10.84
C VAL A 57 -13.35 14.73 11.97
N PRO A 58 -13.75 14.53 13.25
CA PRO A 58 -13.17 15.28 14.37
C PRO A 58 -11.63 15.17 14.44
N LEU A 59 -11.07 13.98 14.22
CA LEU A 59 -9.64 13.75 14.20
C LEU A 59 -8.94 14.58 13.09
N LEU A 60 -9.48 14.55 11.87
CA LEU A 60 -8.94 15.30 10.74
C LEU A 60 -9.05 16.82 10.96
N ASN A 61 -10.18 17.30 11.49
CA ASN A 61 -10.37 18.71 11.79
C ASN A 61 -9.37 19.21 12.85
N ALA A 62 -9.10 18.42 13.89
CA ALA A 62 -8.11 18.75 14.91
C ALA A 62 -6.71 18.93 14.29
N TYR A 63 -6.29 17.97 13.45
CA TYR A 63 -5.02 18.08 12.74
C TYR A 63 -4.96 19.32 11.83
N LEU A 64 -6.00 19.56 11.03
CA LEU A 64 -6.05 20.65 10.06
C LEU A 64 -6.06 22.02 10.75
N PHE A 65 -6.74 22.15 11.89
CA PHE A 65 -6.78 23.39 12.67
C PHE A 65 -5.37 23.85 13.10
N ASP A 66 -4.52 22.90 13.52
CA ASP A 66 -3.19 23.20 14.02
C ASP A 66 -2.13 23.34 12.90
N HIS A 67 -2.35 22.75 11.74
CA HIS A 67 -1.28 22.52 10.76
C HIS A 67 -1.54 23.10 9.37
N SER A 68 -2.76 23.55 9.04
CA SER A 68 -3.06 24.08 7.71
C SER A 68 -3.68 25.49 7.74
N ALA A 69 -2.95 26.44 7.16
CA ALA A 69 -3.47 27.77 6.82
C ALA A 69 -3.89 27.87 5.34
N GLU A 70 -3.62 26.86 4.53
CA GLU A 70 -3.91 26.82 3.11
C GLU A 70 -5.09 25.87 2.86
N LYS A 71 -5.88 26.16 1.79
CA LYS A 71 -6.96 25.29 1.36
C LYS A 71 -6.38 23.98 0.82
N ILE A 72 -6.83 22.86 1.38
CA ILE A 72 -6.49 21.53 0.89
C ILE A 72 -7.58 21.06 -0.07
N GLN A 73 -7.19 20.62 -1.26
CA GLN A 73 -8.12 20.10 -2.26
C GLN A 73 -8.00 18.60 -2.44
N HIS A 74 -6.83 18.01 -2.14
CA HIS A 74 -6.56 16.60 -2.39
C HIS A 74 -6.02 15.91 -1.15
N ALA A 75 -6.51 14.71 -0.88
CA ALA A 75 -6.07 13.89 0.24
C ALA A 75 -5.95 12.41 -0.15
N ALA A 76 -5.01 11.71 0.50
CA ALA A 76 -4.92 10.25 0.42
C ALA A 76 -4.56 9.67 1.78
N PHE A 77 -5.32 8.64 2.19
CA PHE A 77 -5.19 8.00 3.49
C PHE A 77 -4.89 6.50 3.34
N ALA A 78 -3.91 6.03 4.11
CA ALA A 78 -3.69 4.62 4.38
C ALA A 78 -4.49 4.22 5.63
N LEU A 79 -5.27 3.16 5.56
CA LEU A 79 -6.00 2.61 6.69
C LEU A 79 -5.61 1.15 6.93
N ALA A 80 -5.38 0.80 8.19
CA ALA A 80 -5.19 -0.58 8.61
C ALA A 80 -6.53 -1.36 8.59
N ASN A 81 -7.11 -1.50 7.39
CA ASN A 81 -8.43 -2.09 7.17
C ASN A 81 -8.58 -2.52 5.70
N PRO A 82 -9.30 -3.62 5.41
CA PRO A 82 -9.75 -3.92 4.06
C PRO A 82 -10.64 -2.80 3.50
N ILE A 83 -10.36 -2.34 2.30
CA ILE A 83 -11.11 -1.25 1.65
C ILE A 83 -11.97 -1.83 0.53
N SER A 84 -13.28 -1.73 0.68
CA SER A 84 -14.24 -2.14 -0.35
C SER A 84 -15.43 -1.18 -0.39
N GLY A 85 -15.60 -0.47 -1.51
CA GLY A 85 -16.70 0.49 -1.69
C GLY A 85 -16.54 1.78 -0.89
N ASP A 86 -17.64 2.52 -0.74
CA ASP A 86 -17.65 3.84 -0.09
C ASP A 86 -17.74 3.77 1.43
N LEU A 87 -18.45 2.77 1.97
CA LEU A 87 -18.65 2.63 3.40
C LEU A 87 -17.53 1.85 4.05
N ILE A 88 -16.74 2.51 4.86
CA ILE A 88 -15.63 1.92 5.61
C ILE A 88 -16.09 1.65 7.04
N ARG A 89 -15.86 0.41 7.49
CA ARG A 89 -16.02 -0.01 8.89
C ARG A 89 -14.67 -0.46 9.40
N MET A 90 -14.12 0.25 10.37
CA MET A 90 -12.80 -0.12 10.91
C MET A 90 -12.89 -1.39 11.75
N THR A 91 -11.98 -2.33 11.50
CA THR A 91 -11.99 -3.65 12.20
C THR A 91 -11.58 -3.55 13.66
N ASN A 92 -10.75 -2.57 14.00
CA ASN A 92 -10.13 -2.45 15.32
C ASN A 92 -10.73 -1.31 16.18
N ARG A 93 -11.83 -0.70 15.75
CA ARG A 93 -12.56 0.35 16.48
C ARG A 93 -13.95 0.58 15.87
N ASP A 94 -14.86 1.19 16.64
CA ASP A 94 -16.25 1.40 16.26
C ASP A 94 -16.46 2.57 15.27
N TRP A 95 -15.44 2.95 14.51
CA TRP A 95 -15.60 3.98 13.51
C TRP A 95 -16.17 3.41 12.21
N GLN A 96 -17.24 4.05 11.76
CA GLN A 96 -17.86 3.79 10.48
C GLN A 96 -18.08 5.13 9.76
N PHE A 97 -17.70 5.21 8.48
CA PHE A 97 -17.87 6.43 7.71
C PHE A 97 -17.92 6.15 6.19
N SER A 98 -18.58 7.04 5.45
CA SER A 98 -18.55 7.08 3.99
C SER A 98 -17.38 7.95 3.53
N THR A 99 -16.56 7.44 2.63
CA THR A 99 -15.44 8.19 2.02
C THR A 99 -15.94 9.46 1.34
N ASP A 100 -17.07 9.37 0.61
CA ASP A 100 -17.64 10.52 -0.07
C ASP A 100 -18.22 11.55 0.92
N ALA A 101 -18.82 11.10 2.03
CA ALA A 101 -19.28 12.01 3.09
C ALA A 101 -18.10 12.77 3.73
N VAL A 102 -16.99 12.07 4.06
CA VAL A 102 -15.77 12.69 4.59
C VAL A 102 -15.21 13.68 3.59
N ARG A 103 -15.10 13.31 2.30
CA ARG A 103 -14.63 14.18 1.22
C ARG A 103 -15.43 15.47 1.15
N ARG A 104 -16.77 15.37 1.17
CA ARG A 104 -17.67 16.56 1.11
C ARG A 104 -17.57 17.43 2.36
N THR A 105 -17.53 16.81 3.53
CA THR A 105 -17.44 17.53 4.82
C THR A 105 -16.15 18.37 4.92
N LEU A 106 -15.04 17.84 4.39
CA LEU A 106 -13.75 18.54 4.37
C LEU A 106 -13.57 19.44 3.14
N GLY A 107 -14.55 19.52 2.22
CA GLY A 107 -14.47 20.33 1.01
C GLY A 107 -13.40 19.88 0.02
N LEU A 108 -13.03 18.59 0.04
CA LEU A 108 -11.99 18.05 -0.83
C LEU A 108 -12.54 17.77 -2.25
N SER A 109 -11.73 18.06 -3.25
CA SER A 109 -11.98 17.64 -4.64
C SER A 109 -11.70 16.15 -4.83
N THR A 110 -10.67 15.64 -4.14
CA THR A 110 -10.27 14.22 -4.17
C THR A 110 -9.96 13.71 -2.76
N LEU A 111 -10.52 12.57 -2.42
CA LEU A 111 -10.11 11.76 -1.27
C LEU A 111 -9.93 10.31 -1.73
N LEU A 112 -8.73 9.81 -1.60
CA LEU A 112 -8.40 8.40 -1.82
C LEU A 112 -8.18 7.72 -0.48
N ILE A 113 -8.73 6.53 -0.31
CA ILE A 113 -8.49 5.69 0.86
C ILE A 113 -8.05 4.33 0.37
N VAL A 114 -6.91 3.86 0.87
CA VAL A 114 -6.32 2.57 0.51
C VAL A 114 -5.96 1.80 1.78
N ASN A 115 -5.79 0.49 1.64
CA ASN A 115 -5.23 -0.31 2.71
C ASN A 115 -3.76 0.12 2.99
N ASP A 116 -3.31 0.02 4.25
CA ASP A 116 -1.98 0.43 4.70
C ASP A 116 -0.85 -0.35 4.00
N PHE A 117 -1.03 -1.67 3.74
CA PHE A 117 -0.06 -2.47 2.98
C PHE A 117 -0.09 -2.19 1.48
N THR A 118 -1.22 -1.77 0.92
CA THR A 118 -1.28 -1.21 -0.44
C THR A 118 -0.47 0.08 -0.53
N ALA A 119 -0.59 0.96 0.45
CA ALA A 119 0.23 2.16 0.53
C ALA A 119 1.72 1.82 0.70
N LEU A 120 2.06 0.91 1.61
CA LEU A 120 3.43 0.45 1.82
C LEU A 120 4.04 -0.14 0.54
N ALA A 121 3.29 -0.98 -0.16
CA ALA A 121 3.72 -1.56 -1.43
C ALA A 121 4.05 -0.47 -2.46
N MET A 122 3.20 0.55 -2.59
CA MET A 122 3.40 1.65 -3.53
C MET A 122 4.56 2.59 -3.15
N ALA A 123 5.01 2.56 -1.90
CA ALA A 123 6.21 3.29 -1.48
C ALA A 123 7.50 2.65 -2.00
N ILE A 124 7.56 1.32 -2.14
CA ILE A 124 8.78 0.56 -2.43
C ILE A 124 9.56 1.09 -3.65
N PRO A 125 8.93 1.39 -4.81
CA PRO A 125 9.65 1.90 -5.97
C PRO A 125 10.35 3.25 -5.75
N THR A 126 9.96 3.99 -4.71
CA THR A 126 10.48 5.33 -4.39
C THR A 126 11.36 5.37 -3.15
N LEU A 127 11.51 4.25 -2.44
CA LEU A 127 12.37 4.18 -1.26
C LEU A 127 13.85 4.37 -1.65
N PRO A 128 14.55 5.30 -1.01
CA PRO A 128 15.99 5.46 -1.22
C PRO A 128 16.75 4.25 -0.64
N PRO A 129 17.93 3.91 -1.23
CA PRO A 129 18.69 2.71 -0.84
C PRO A 129 19.12 2.66 0.63
N ASP A 130 19.32 3.81 1.27
CA ASP A 130 19.68 3.94 2.68
C ASP A 130 18.52 3.67 3.64
N GLN A 131 17.30 3.58 3.13
CA GLN A 131 16.10 3.25 3.88
C GLN A 131 15.66 1.79 3.72
N ILE A 132 16.47 0.97 3.08
CA ILE A 132 16.26 -0.48 2.95
C ILE A 132 17.50 -1.24 3.40
N LEU A 133 17.31 -2.32 4.15
CA LEU A 133 18.37 -3.19 4.63
C LEU A 133 18.23 -4.56 3.95
N GLN A 134 19.23 -4.97 3.14
CA GLN A 134 19.21 -6.29 2.52
C GLN A 134 19.55 -7.39 3.52
N VAL A 135 18.80 -8.48 3.51
CA VAL A 135 19.00 -9.68 4.33
C VAL A 135 19.36 -10.86 3.41
N GLY A 136 20.56 -11.37 3.53
CA GLY A 136 21.06 -12.45 2.68
C GLY A 136 21.43 -12.00 1.26
N GLY A 137 21.47 -12.96 0.33
CA GLY A 137 21.90 -12.79 -1.05
C GLY A 137 20.75 -12.41 -2.01
N GLY A 138 21.04 -12.58 -3.31
CA GLY A 138 20.14 -12.29 -4.41
C GLY A 138 20.28 -10.86 -4.95
N LYS A 139 19.75 -10.65 -6.15
CA LYS A 139 19.77 -9.34 -6.83
C LYS A 139 18.42 -9.10 -7.48
N ALA A 140 17.82 -7.93 -7.21
CA ALA A 140 16.56 -7.55 -7.81
C ALA A 140 16.64 -7.50 -9.34
N ALA A 141 15.70 -8.17 -9.99
CA ALA A 141 15.54 -8.07 -11.44
C ALA A 141 14.70 -6.83 -11.76
N ALA A 142 15.17 -6.03 -12.72
CA ALA A 142 14.45 -4.85 -13.16
C ALA A 142 13.08 -5.21 -13.74
N HIS A 143 12.10 -4.35 -13.54
CA HIS A 143 10.72 -4.51 -14.05
C HIS A 143 10.08 -5.85 -13.66
N SER A 144 10.41 -6.37 -12.50
CA SER A 144 9.85 -7.61 -11.95
C SER A 144 8.93 -7.35 -10.78
N VAL A 145 8.02 -8.28 -10.55
CA VAL A 145 7.08 -8.23 -9.43
C VAL A 145 7.84 -8.16 -8.10
N VAL A 146 7.35 -7.33 -7.20
CA VAL A 146 7.82 -7.19 -5.82
C VAL A 146 6.73 -7.72 -4.88
N GLY A 147 7.10 -8.52 -3.89
CA GLY A 147 6.23 -8.89 -2.80
C GLY A 147 6.53 -8.07 -1.54
N VAL A 148 5.51 -7.79 -0.76
CA VAL A 148 5.68 -7.13 0.54
C VAL A 148 4.83 -7.84 1.59
N LEU A 149 5.42 -8.07 2.74
CA LEU A 149 4.72 -8.56 3.93
C LEU A 149 5.31 -7.89 5.16
N GLY A 150 4.53 -7.78 6.23
CA GLY A 150 5.06 -7.10 7.41
C GLY A 150 4.27 -7.38 8.67
N PRO A 151 4.97 -7.92 9.68
CA PRO A 151 4.39 -8.13 10.99
C PRO A 151 4.29 -6.82 11.77
N GLY A 152 3.11 -6.63 12.35
CA GLY A 152 2.76 -5.55 13.25
C GLY A 152 1.75 -6.04 14.29
N THR A 153 0.63 -5.34 14.48
CA THR A 153 -0.53 -5.84 15.23
C THR A 153 -1.14 -7.08 14.56
N GLY A 154 -1.09 -7.11 13.21
CA GLY A 154 -1.40 -8.25 12.36
C GLY A 154 -0.25 -8.59 11.43
N LEU A 155 -0.56 -9.30 10.33
CA LEU A 155 0.37 -9.59 9.24
C LEU A 155 -0.22 -9.09 7.91
N GLY A 156 0.20 -7.90 7.49
CA GLY A 156 -0.17 -7.39 6.18
C GLY A 156 0.63 -8.06 5.06
N VAL A 157 -0.01 -8.26 3.93
CA VAL A 157 0.60 -8.82 2.71
C VAL A 157 0.09 -8.06 1.50
N SER A 158 0.99 -7.73 0.57
CA SER A 158 0.67 -7.06 -0.68
C SER A 158 1.74 -7.34 -1.72
N GLY A 159 1.69 -6.68 -2.85
CA GLY A 159 2.73 -6.73 -3.89
C GLY A 159 2.60 -5.57 -4.85
N VAL A 160 3.63 -5.40 -5.67
CA VAL A 160 3.69 -4.39 -6.72
C VAL A 160 4.03 -5.04 -8.05
N ILE A 161 3.23 -4.78 -9.04
CA ILE A 161 3.44 -5.20 -10.42
C ILE A 161 3.86 -3.97 -11.22
N PRO A 162 5.07 -3.94 -11.78
CA PRO A 162 5.47 -2.89 -12.70
C PRO A 162 4.69 -3.00 -14.02
N THR A 163 4.26 -1.86 -14.55
CA THR A 163 3.55 -1.74 -15.82
C THR A 163 4.25 -0.71 -16.71
N ILE A 164 3.82 -0.55 -17.96
CA ILE A 164 4.37 0.45 -18.88
C ILE A 164 4.14 1.88 -18.35
N ASP A 165 3.02 2.12 -17.68
CA ASP A 165 2.60 3.45 -17.26
C ASP A 165 2.84 3.71 -15.75
N GLY A 166 3.52 2.81 -15.03
CA GLY A 166 3.78 2.94 -13.59
C GLY A 166 3.70 1.61 -12.85
N PHE A 167 2.95 1.56 -11.75
CA PHE A 167 2.86 0.40 -10.88
C PHE A 167 1.41 0.09 -10.52
N VAL A 168 1.10 -1.19 -10.39
CA VAL A 168 -0.18 -1.66 -9.85
C VAL A 168 0.08 -2.41 -8.55
N THR A 169 -0.61 -2.03 -7.48
CA THR A 169 -0.54 -2.72 -6.19
C THR A 169 -1.58 -3.83 -6.11
N LEU A 170 -1.22 -4.91 -5.42
CA LEU A 170 -2.12 -6.02 -5.14
C LEU A 170 -2.77 -5.83 -3.78
N GLY A 171 -4.10 -5.69 -3.76
CA GLY A 171 -4.89 -5.83 -2.52
C GLY A 171 -4.88 -7.31 -2.11
N SER A 172 -4.46 -7.60 -0.88
CA SER A 172 -4.33 -8.97 -0.40
C SER A 172 -4.58 -9.07 1.10
N GLU A 173 -5.22 -10.15 1.49
CA GLU A 173 -5.35 -10.60 2.88
C GLU A 173 -4.52 -11.88 3.12
N GLY A 174 -3.34 -11.94 2.50
CA GLY A 174 -2.44 -13.11 2.54
C GLY A 174 -1.93 -13.48 3.93
N GLY A 175 -2.00 -12.57 4.92
CA GLY A 175 -1.72 -12.89 6.32
C GLY A 175 -2.66 -13.95 6.90
N HIS A 176 -3.87 -14.06 6.35
CA HIS A 176 -4.88 -15.04 6.79
C HIS A 176 -4.75 -16.43 6.15
N MET A 177 -3.74 -16.67 5.30
CA MET A 177 -3.43 -18.02 4.80
C MET A 177 -3.09 -18.95 5.98
N ASN A 178 -3.43 -20.24 5.83
CA ASN A 178 -3.13 -21.27 6.82
C ASN A 178 -1.63 -21.30 7.15
N PHE A 179 -1.31 -21.35 8.43
CA PHE A 179 0.05 -21.62 8.86
C PHE A 179 0.42 -23.09 8.59
N ALA A 180 1.61 -23.32 8.05
CA ALA A 180 2.16 -24.64 7.81
C ALA A 180 3.50 -24.77 8.57
N PRO A 181 3.56 -25.62 9.63
CA PRO A 181 4.77 -25.84 10.41
C PRO A 181 5.82 -26.56 9.57
N ALA A 182 7.08 -26.23 9.76
CA ALA A 182 8.17 -26.80 9.02
C ALA A 182 9.06 -27.76 9.86
N ASP A 183 8.90 -27.73 11.16
CA ASP A 183 9.61 -28.63 12.09
C ASP A 183 8.71 -28.99 13.28
N GLU A 184 9.22 -29.88 14.16
CA GLU A 184 8.51 -30.35 15.35
C GLU A 184 8.23 -29.22 16.35
N ARG A 185 9.12 -28.23 16.43
CA ARG A 185 8.96 -27.07 17.31
C ARG A 185 7.78 -26.21 16.86
N GLU A 186 7.72 -25.87 15.58
CA GLU A 186 6.60 -25.13 15.00
C GLU A 186 5.28 -25.93 15.06
N PHE A 187 5.37 -27.26 14.91
CA PHE A 187 4.20 -28.12 15.05
C PHE A 187 3.65 -28.11 16.50
N ALA A 188 4.53 -28.14 17.51
CA ALA A 188 4.11 -28.02 18.90
C ALA A 188 3.46 -26.65 19.20
N ILE A 189 3.98 -25.56 18.61
CA ILE A 189 3.37 -24.23 18.69
C ILE A 189 1.98 -24.24 18.05
N LEU A 190 1.82 -24.84 16.87
CA LEU A 190 0.55 -24.96 16.18
C LEU A 190 -0.46 -25.78 17.01
N GLN A 191 -0.04 -26.91 17.60
CA GLN A 191 -0.90 -27.71 18.49
C GLN A 191 -1.34 -26.92 19.73
N PHE A 192 -0.46 -26.08 20.28
CA PHE A 192 -0.83 -25.19 21.39
C PHE A 192 -1.85 -24.15 20.94
N ALA A 193 -1.67 -23.54 19.78
CA ALA A 193 -2.58 -22.54 19.21
C ALA A 193 -3.97 -23.12 18.91
N TRP A 194 -4.09 -24.38 18.48
CA TRP A 194 -5.38 -25.04 18.22
C TRP A 194 -6.26 -25.20 19.47
N ARG A 195 -5.70 -25.04 20.67
CA ARG A 195 -6.51 -25.03 21.90
C ARG A 195 -7.42 -23.80 22.00
N GLU A 196 -7.00 -22.70 21.34
CA GLU A 196 -7.69 -21.42 21.37
C GLU A 196 -8.43 -21.13 20.06
N TRP A 197 -7.90 -21.58 18.91
CA TRP A 197 -8.45 -21.28 17.58
C TRP A 197 -8.49 -22.52 16.68
N PRO A 198 -9.66 -22.81 16.07
CA PRO A 198 -9.77 -23.92 15.12
C PRO A 198 -9.03 -23.64 13.81
N HIS A 199 -8.85 -22.37 13.43
CA HIS A 199 -8.05 -21.92 12.29
C HIS A 199 -6.87 -21.08 12.76
N VAL A 200 -5.66 -21.52 12.45
CA VAL A 200 -4.42 -20.80 12.75
C VAL A 200 -3.84 -20.29 11.44
N SER A 201 -3.93 -18.98 11.24
CA SER A 201 -3.35 -18.27 10.09
C SER A 201 -1.88 -17.93 10.34
N ASN A 202 -1.17 -17.53 9.27
CA ASN A 202 0.17 -16.94 9.39
C ASN A 202 0.15 -15.75 10.34
N GLU A 203 -0.84 -14.86 10.23
CA GLU A 203 -0.99 -13.69 11.11
C GLU A 203 -1.08 -14.08 12.58
N ARG A 204 -1.77 -15.18 12.89
CA ARG A 204 -1.94 -15.62 14.27
C ARG A 204 -0.62 -15.89 15.00
N LEU A 205 0.44 -16.21 14.23
CA LEU A 205 1.79 -16.50 14.75
C LEU A 205 2.82 -15.42 14.35
N ILE A 206 2.68 -14.83 13.17
CA ILE A 206 3.65 -13.86 12.63
C ILE A 206 3.11 -12.43 12.84
N SER A 207 2.95 -12.06 14.11
CA SER A 207 2.49 -10.73 14.53
C SER A 207 2.96 -10.44 15.97
N GLY A 208 2.71 -9.27 16.51
CA GLY A 208 2.99 -8.95 17.92
C GLY A 208 2.28 -9.92 18.87
N PRO A 209 0.94 -10.04 18.81
CA PRO A 209 0.21 -11.05 19.57
C PRO A 209 0.68 -12.49 19.27
N GLY A 210 1.15 -12.75 18.05
CA GLY A 210 1.73 -14.03 17.66
C GLY A 210 3.03 -14.35 18.41
N MET A 211 3.92 -13.38 18.59
CA MET A 211 5.12 -13.57 19.43
C MET A 211 4.75 -13.95 20.87
N GLU A 212 3.73 -13.31 21.45
CA GLU A 212 3.23 -13.62 22.79
C GLU A 212 2.66 -15.04 22.88
N LEU A 213 1.97 -15.47 21.81
CA LEU A 213 1.47 -16.84 21.69
C LEU A 213 2.62 -17.87 21.58
N ILE A 214 3.63 -17.58 20.74
CA ILE A 214 4.82 -18.43 20.60
C ILE A 214 5.54 -18.56 21.95
N HIS A 215 5.71 -17.45 22.70
CA HIS A 215 6.32 -17.45 24.03
C HIS A 215 5.58 -18.38 24.99
N ARG A 216 4.25 -18.28 25.08
CA ARG A 216 3.40 -19.17 25.93
C ARG A 216 3.51 -20.65 25.49
N ALA A 217 3.50 -20.88 24.17
CA ALA A 217 3.57 -22.23 23.61
C ALA A 217 4.93 -22.90 23.92
N LEU A 218 6.03 -22.18 23.76
CA LEU A 218 7.38 -22.67 24.06
C LEU A 218 7.59 -22.87 25.56
N ALA A 219 7.13 -21.95 26.40
CA ALA A 219 7.15 -22.13 27.86
C ALA A 219 6.44 -23.43 28.28
N HIS A 220 5.24 -23.65 27.74
CA HIS A 220 4.47 -24.87 27.98
C HIS A 220 5.20 -26.12 27.48
N ARG A 221 5.75 -26.10 26.27
CA ARG A 221 6.53 -27.21 25.69
C ARG A 221 7.76 -27.57 26.54
N ASN A 222 8.46 -26.55 27.03
CA ASN A 222 9.69 -26.68 27.78
C ASN A 222 9.44 -26.96 29.29
N GLY A 223 8.17 -26.94 29.74
CA GLY A 223 7.83 -27.14 31.15
C GLY A 223 8.29 -25.97 32.05
N VAL A 224 8.45 -24.78 31.50
CA VAL A 224 8.91 -23.58 32.19
C VAL A 224 7.69 -22.72 32.58
N ASP A 225 7.63 -22.31 33.83
CA ASP A 225 6.66 -21.33 34.31
C ASP A 225 7.20 -19.94 33.97
N ALA A 226 6.70 -19.35 32.86
CA ALA A 226 7.11 -18.06 32.40
C ALA A 226 5.92 -17.07 32.44
N PRO A 227 6.08 -15.88 33.02
CA PRO A 227 5.04 -14.86 33.03
C PRO A 227 4.73 -14.40 31.59
N PRO A 228 3.49 -13.97 31.32
CA PRO A 228 3.15 -13.34 30.05
C PRO A 228 4.07 -12.13 29.76
N ARG A 229 4.58 -12.04 28.54
CA ARG A 229 5.39 -10.91 28.06
C ARG A 229 4.78 -10.36 26.79
N THR A 230 4.80 -9.05 26.62
CA THR A 230 4.49 -8.38 25.38
C THR A 230 5.56 -8.62 24.31
N SER A 231 5.23 -8.45 23.05
CA SER A 231 6.23 -8.58 21.97
C SER A 231 7.45 -7.67 22.14
N ALA A 232 7.28 -6.48 22.72
CA ALA A 232 8.39 -5.57 23.02
C ALA A 232 9.29 -6.13 24.13
N GLU A 233 8.72 -6.66 25.22
CA GLU A 233 9.47 -7.27 26.31
C GLU A 233 10.18 -8.55 25.86
N ILE A 234 9.59 -9.32 24.93
CA ILE A 234 10.23 -10.51 24.34
C ILE A 234 11.47 -10.08 23.53
N ILE A 235 11.36 -9.03 22.70
CA ILE A 235 12.51 -8.53 21.93
C ILE A 235 13.61 -8.02 22.88
N THR A 236 13.27 -7.23 23.89
CA THR A 236 14.24 -6.75 24.88
C THR A 236 14.86 -7.91 25.66
N GLY A 237 14.04 -8.86 26.15
CA GLY A 237 14.52 -10.04 26.85
C GLY A 237 15.50 -10.86 26.02
N ALA A 238 15.24 -11.02 24.73
CA ALA A 238 16.14 -11.75 23.83
C ALA A 238 17.45 -11.00 23.57
N LEU A 239 17.39 -9.71 23.24
CA LEU A 239 18.51 -8.95 22.69
C LEU A 239 19.40 -8.33 23.79
N GLU A 240 18.80 -7.88 24.88
CA GLU A 240 19.51 -7.17 25.95
C GLU A 240 19.75 -8.07 27.16
N GLU A 241 18.78 -8.89 27.56
CA GLU A 241 18.85 -9.76 28.74
C GLU A 241 19.39 -11.17 28.42
N GLN A 242 19.50 -11.53 27.15
CA GLN A 242 19.94 -12.87 26.68
C GLN A 242 19.09 -14.02 27.26
N ASP A 243 17.77 -13.73 27.45
CA ASP A 243 16.79 -14.72 27.90
C ASP A 243 16.63 -15.82 26.84
N ALA A 244 16.93 -17.05 27.21
CA ALA A 244 16.96 -18.20 26.29
C ALA A 244 15.58 -18.49 25.67
N LEU A 245 14.48 -18.32 26.45
CA LEU A 245 13.12 -18.51 25.94
C LEU A 245 12.75 -17.41 24.94
N CYS A 246 13.07 -16.16 25.24
CA CYS A 246 12.84 -15.03 24.34
C CYS A 246 13.64 -15.16 23.04
N LEU A 247 14.90 -15.62 23.11
CA LEU A 247 15.71 -15.91 21.91
C LEU A 247 15.06 -17.01 21.06
N GLU A 248 14.59 -18.11 21.68
CA GLU A 248 13.87 -19.17 20.98
C GLU A 248 12.61 -18.67 20.28
N VAL A 249 11.88 -17.72 20.91
CA VAL A 249 10.73 -17.05 20.29
C VAL A 249 11.14 -16.29 19.03
N LEU A 250 12.20 -15.47 19.10
CA LEU A 250 12.67 -14.70 17.94
C LEU A 250 13.14 -15.61 16.80
N GLU A 251 13.80 -16.72 17.11
CA GLU A 251 14.21 -17.73 16.11
C GLU A 251 12.99 -18.33 15.39
N CYS A 252 11.99 -18.82 16.16
CA CYS A 252 10.76 -19.35 15.60
C CYS A 252 10.04 -18.33 14.74
N PHE A 253 9.82 -17.14 15.27
CA PHE A 253 9.14 -16.04 14.57
C PHE A 253 9.84 -15.69 13.26
N SER A 254 11.17 -15.53 13.27
CA SER A 254 11.94 -15.20 12.08
C SER A 254 11.93 -16.33 11.05
N GLY A 255 11.99 -17.58 11.49
CA GLY A 255 11.86 -18.76 10.64
C GLY A 255 10.49 -18.82 9.97
N MET A 256 9.41 -18.67 10.75
CA MET A 256 8.03 -18.64 10.24
C MET A 256 7.84 -17.50 9.24
N LEU A 257 8.35 -16.29 9.52
CA LEU A 257 8.32 -15.16 8.61
C LEU A 257 9.08 -15.48 7.30
N GLY A 258 10.22 -16.16 7.38
CA GLY A 258 10.97 -16.62 6.21
C GLY A 258 10.16 -17.60 5.35
N GLY A 259 9.44 -18.54 5.98
CA GLY A 259 8.53 -19.45 5.29
C GLY A 259 7.37 -18.75 4.58
N ALA A 260 6.74 -17.78 5.26
CA ALA A 260 5.65 -16.97 4.68
C ALA A 260 6.17 -16.11 3.50
N ALA A 261 7.33 -15.48 3.65
CA ALA A 261 8.00 -14.71 2.60
C ALA A 261 8.34 -15.58 1.37
N ALA A 262 8.82 -16.81 1.59
CA ALA A 262 9.08 -17.76 0.51
C ALA A 262 7.79 -18.17 -0.25
N ASN A 263 6.70 -18.39 0.48
CA ASN A 263 5.39 -18.67 -0.13
C ASN A 263 4.92 -17.51 -1.00
N LEU A 264 5.04 -16.27 -0.51
CA LEU A 264 4.71 -15.07 -1.28
C LEU A 264 5.59 -14.96 -2.54
N ALA A 265 6.91 -15.20 -2.39
CA ALA A 265 7.87 -15.12 -3.49
C ALA A 265 7.56 -16.09 -4.62
N VAL A 266 7.24 -17.35 -4.31
CA VAL A 266 6.91 -18.35 -5.34
C VAL A 266 5.52 -18.14 -5.92
N THR A 267 4.57 -17.60 -5.13
CA THR A 267 3.20 -17.31 -5.58
C THR A 267 3.17 -16.17 -6.61
N LEU A 268 3.93 -15.11 -6.36
CA LEU A 268 3.95 -13.91 -7.20
C LEU A 268 5.06 -13.92 -8.27
N GLY A 269 6.06 -14.80 -8.15
CA GLY A 269 7.26 -14.72 -8.99
C GLY A 269 8.06 -13.46 -8.72
N SER A 270 8.28 -13.11 -7.45
CA SER A 270 8.78 -11.80 -7.00
C SER A 270 10.29 -11.61 -7.22
N PHE A 271 10.76 -11.69 -8.44
CA PHE A 271 12.18 -11.44 -8.77
C PHE A 271 12.63 -9.99 -8.52
N GLY A 272 11.70 -9.05 -8.37
CA GLY A 272 12.00 -7.69 -7.91
C GLY A 272 12.39 -7.62 -6.42
N GLY A 273 12.16 -8.71 -5.68
CA GLY A 273 12.49 -8.86 -4.26
C GLY A 273 11.28 -9.02 -3.36
N ILE A 274 11.55 -9.45 -2.13
CA ILE A 274 10.58 -9.48 -1.04
C ILE A 274 10.97 -8.42 -0.02
N PHE A 275 10.03 -7.55 0.32
CA PHE A 275 10.22 -6.48 1.28
C PHE A 275 9.46 -6.77 2.57
N ILE A 276 10.17 -6.66 3.68
CA ILE A 276 9.62 -6.84 5.03
C ILE A 276 9.32 -5.45 5.60
N GLY A 277 8.04 -5.14 5.77
CA GLY A 277 7.56 -3.93 6.41
C GLY A 277 7.10 -4.15 7.85
N GLY A 278 6.29 -3.22 8.35
CA GLY A 278 5.75 -3.27 9.70
C GLY A 278 6.74 -2.84 10.78
N GLY A 279 6.25 -2.70 12.01
CA GLY A 279 7.01 -2.09 13.11
C GLY A 279 7.83 -3.06 13.96
N ILE A 280 7.79 -4.37 13.70
CA ILE A 280 8.46 -5.38 14.55
C ILE A 280 9.91 -5.59 14.11
N VAL A 281 10.13 -5.96 12.84
CA VAL A 281 11.45 -6.36 12.34
C VAL A 281 12.49 -5.23 12.44
N PRO A 282 12.18 -3.96 12.14
CA PRO A 282 13.15 -2.87 12.30
C PRO A 282 13.72 -2.71 13.72
N ARG A 283 12.99 -3.13 14.77
CA ARG A 283 13.46 -3.05 16.17
C ARG A 283 14.55 -4.08 16.49
N MET A 284 14.68 -5.12 15.68
CA MET A 284 15.67 -6.18 15.84
C MET A 284 16.52 -6.34 14.57
N ALA A 285 16.68 -5.27 13.78
CA ALA A 285 17.26 -5.32 12.44
C ALA A 285 18.67 -5.96 12.40
N GLU A 286 19.57 -5.58 13.32
CA GLU A 286 20.92 -6.13 13.39
C GLU A 286 20.91 -7.64 13.66
N TRP A 287 20.14 -8.08 14.64
CA TRP A 287 19.97 -9.50 14.96
C TRP A 287 19.32 -10.25 13.81
N PHE A 288 18.34 -9.62 13.15
CA PHE A 288 17.58 -10.21 12.05
C PHE A 288 18.45 -10.58 10.84
N LEU A 289 19.56 -9.87 10.62
CA LEU A 289 20.52 -10.19 9.55
C LEU A 289 21.12 -11.62 9.68
N THR A 290 21.26 -12.10 10.92
CA THR A 290 21.84 -13.43 11.21
C THR A 290 20.80 -14.45 11.68
N SER A 291 19.52 -14.05 11.71
CA SER A 291 18.41 -14.90 12.12
C SER A 291 18.13 -16.04 11.15
N PRO A 292 17.34 -17.04 11.55
CA PRO A 292 16.92 -18.12 10.66
C PRO A 292 16.08 -17.69 9.45
N PHE A 293 15.67 -16.43 9.36
CA PHE A 293 14.79 -15.91 8.31
C PHE A 293 15.27 -16.29 6.89
N ARG A 294 16.51 -15.92 6.54
CA ARG A 294 17.01 -16.14 5.17
C ARG A 294 17.19 -17.61 4.83
N ALA A 295 17.73 -18.38 5.74
CA ALA A 295 17.89 -19.82 5.56
C ALA A 295 16.53 -20.51 5.34
N ARG A 296 15.51 -20.09 6.10
CA ARG A 296 14.15 -20.60 5.96
C ARG A 296 13.45 -20.12 4.69
N PHE A 297 13.69 -18.88 4.26
CA PHE A 297 13.22 -18.36 2.99
C PHE A 297 13.70 -19.22 1.81
N GLU A 298 14.96 -19.62 1.81
CA GLU A 298 15.55 -20.44 0.75
C GLU A 298 15.18 -21.95 0.87
N ALA A 299 14.78 -22.42 2.03
CA ALA A 299 14.49 -23.84 2.29
C ALA A 299 13.19 -24.31 1.61
N LYS A 300 13.17 -24.38 0.27
CA LYS A 300 12.01 -24.75 -0.55
C LYS A 300 12.26 -25.98 -1.43
N GLY A 301 13.11 -26.89 -0.99
CA GLY A 301 13.43 -28.12 -1.72
C GLY A 301 13.97 -27.81 -3.12
N ARG A 302 13.35 -28.35 -4.17
CA ARG A 302 13.80 -28.13 -5.56
C ARG A 302 13.75 -26.64 -6.01
N PHE A 303 13.12 -25.74 -5.25
CA PHE A 303 13.07 -24.31 -5.54
C PHE A 303 14.08 -23.47 -4.71
N THR A 304 15.04 -24.13 -4.02
CA THR A 304 16.08 -23.43 -3.24
C THR A 304 16.87 -22.46 -4.11
N ASP A 305 17.39 -22.90 -5.26
CA ASP A 305 18.17 -22.04 -6.17
C ASP A 305 17.33 -20.90 -6.79
N TYR A 306 16.03 -21.14 -6.96
CA TYR A 306 15.08 -20.11 -7.41
C TYR A 306 14.96 -19.00 -6.37
N LEU A 307 14.77 -19.36 -5.10
CA LEU A 307 14.62 -18.40 -4.02
C LEU A 307 15.94 -17.72 -3.63
N ALA A 308 17.07 -18.40 -3.76
CA ALA A 308 18.39 -17.81 -3.52
C ALA A 308 18.69 -16.60 -4.43
N GLN A 309 18.10 -16.56 -5.63
CA GLN A 309 18.22 -15.42 -6.56
C GLN A 309 17.38 -14.22 -6.16
N ILE A 310 16.30 -14.41 -5.39
CA ILE A 310 15.37 -13.36 -5.00
C ILE A 310 15.93 -12.65 -3.76
N PRO A 311 16.22 -11.33 -3.83
CA PRO A 311 16.69 -10.59 -2.67
C PRO A 311 15.55 -10.36 -1.68
N THR A 312 15.92 -10.26 -0.41
CA THR A 312 15.00 -9.91 0.68
C THR A 312 15.49 -8.66 1.37
N PHE A 313 14.56 -7.75 1.70
CA PHE A 313 14.88 -6.44 2.27
C PHE A 313 13.99 -6.15 3.47
N VAL A 314 14.52 -5.43 4.45
CA VAL A 314 13.76 -4.80 5.54
C VAL A 314 13.58 -3.33 5.22
N ILE A 315 12.36 -2.83 5.30
CA ILE A 315 12.05 -1.40 5.13
C ILE A 315 12.39 -0.69 6.45
N MET A 316 13.37 0.20 6.40
CA MET A 316 13.84 1.00 7.55
C MET A 316 13.28 2.43 7.55
N ALA A 317 12.55 2.81 6.50
CA ALA A 317 11.90 4.12 6.39
C ALA A 317 10.96 4.38 7.58
N PRO A 318 10.99 5.56 8.22
CA PRO A 318 10.22 5.83 9.44
C PRO A 318 8.70 5.92 9.22
N ASN A 319 8.24 6.36 8.06
CA ASN A 319 6.81 6.50 7.73
C ASN A 319 6.58 6.25 6.24
N PRO A 320 6.84 5.03 5.75
CA PRO A 320 6.80 4.76 4.31
C PRO A 320 5.38 4.87 3.72
N ALA A 321 4.33 4.74 4.53
CA ALA A 321 2.94 4.90 4.09
C ALA A 321 2.69 6.28 3.46
N PHE A 322 3.31 7.36 3.94
CA PHE A 322 3.16 8.69 3.34
C PHE A 322 3.67 8.74 1.90
N GLN A 323 4.84 8.13 1.64
CA GLN A 323 5.39 8.05 0.28
C GLN A 323 4.45 7.28 -0.64
N GLY A 324 3.88 6.18 -0.14
CA GLY A 324 2.95 5.36 -0.90
C GLY A 324 1.64 6.07 -1.23
N VAL A 325 0.97 6.69 -0.26
CA VAL A 325 -0.28 7.42 -0.53
C VAL A 325 -0.04 8.67 -1.37
N ALA A 326 1.11 9.34 -1.23
CA ALA A 326 1.50 10.46 -2.09
C ALA A 326 1.69 10.01 -3.54
N SER A 327 2.34 8.86 -3.76
CA SER A 327 2.50 8.26 -5.09
C SER A 327 1.15 7.90 -5.70
N ILE A 328 0.27 7.20 -4.95
CA ILE A 328 -1.08 6.84 -5.39
C ILE A 328 -1.90 8.08 -5.76
N LEU A 329 -1.86 9.12 -4.92
CA LEU A 329 -2.57 10.38 -5.19
C LEU A 329 -2.01 11.07 -6.43
N SER A 330 -0.68 11.12 -6.58
CA SER A 330 -0.02 11.72 -7.74
C SER A 330 -0.35 11.01 -9.04
N GLU A 331 -0.42 9.68 -9.04
CA GLU A 331 -0.83 8.89 -10.21
C GLU A 331 -2.30 9.13 -10.56
N HIS A 332 -3.18 9.15 -9.55
CA HIS A 332 -4.59 9.44 -9.75
C HIS A 332 -4.83 10.83 -10.35
N LEU A 333 -4.14 11.85 -9.84
CA LEU A 333 -4.26 13.22 -10.33
C LEU A 333 -3.66 13.37 -11.74
N ARG A 334 -2.55 12.69 -12.04
CA ARG A 334 -1.98 12.64 -13.40
C ARG A 334 -2.92 11.94 -14.38
N GLY A 335 -3.53 10.83 -13.97
CA GLY A 335 -4.54 10.13 -14.77
C GLY A 335 -5.73 11.04 -15.09
N ARG A 336 -6.22 11.81 -14.12
CA ARG A 336 -7.28 12.81 -14.35
C ARG A 336 -6.83 13.98 -15.25
N SER A 337 -5.59 14.43 -15.08
CA SER A 337 -5.02 15.47 -15.98
C SER A 337 -4.80 14.92 -17.39
N GLY A 338 -4.37 13.65 -17.52
CA GLY A 338 -4.26 12.95 -18.79
C GLY A 338 -5.62 12.71 -19.46
N ALA A 339 -6.69 12.53 -18.66
CA ALA A 339 -8.07 12.46 -19.13
C ALA A 339 -8.53 13.77 -19.74
N ASN A 340 -8.35 14.85 -19.00
CA ASN A 340 -8.66 16.18 -19.52
C ASN A 340 -7.84 16.49 -20.76
N THR A 341 -6.54 16.13 -20.79
CA THR A 341 -5.70 16.34 -21.97
C THR A 341 -6.14 15.51 -23.19
N LEU A 342 -6.69 14.31 -23.04
CA LEU A 342 -7.17 13.57 -24.22
C LEU A 342 -8.50 14.14 -24.76
N MET A 343 -9.44 14.47 -23.88
CA MET A 343 -10.68 15.16 -24.27
C MET A 343 -10.39 16.55 -24.83
N GLU A 344 -9.53 17.32 -24.17
CA GLU A 344 -9.07 18.63 -24.66
C GLU A 344 -8.33 18.50 -25.98
N ARG A 345 -7.52 17.46 -26.17
CA ARG A 345 -6.82 17.19 -27.43
C ARG A 345 -7.78 16.84 -28.56
N VAL A 346 -8.83 16.03 -28.29
CA VAL A 346 -9.90 15.76 -29.25
C VAL A 346 -10.61 17.05 -29.60
N GLN A 347 -10.94 17.86 -28.60
CA GLN A 347 -11.63 19.15 -28.79
C GLN A 347 -10.76 20.15 -29.57
N HIS A 348 -9.48 20.23 -29.27
CA HIS A 348 -8.55 21.17 -29.93
C HIS A 348 -8.29 20.78 -31.39
N LEU A 349 -8.09 19.49 -31.66
CA LEU A 349 -7.86 18.98 -32.99
C LEU A 349 -9.11 18.83 -33.84
N GLN A 350 -10.32 18.97 -33.24
CA GLN A 350 -11.59 18.81 -33.95
C GLN A 350 -11.69 19.65 -35.24
N HIS A 351 -11.17 20.87 -35.21
CA HIS A 351 -11.20 21.79 -36.36
C HIS A 351 -10.19 21.42 -37.46
N GLU A 352 -9.19 20.65 -37.17
CA GLU A 352 -8.17 20.16 -38.13
C GLU A 352 -8.55 18.84 -38.79
N LEU A 353 -9.53 18.11 -38.21
CA LEU A 353 -10.02 16.84 -38.72
C LEU A 353 -10.90 16.99 -39.96
N SER A 354 -10.94 15.97 -40.80
CA SER A 354 -11.88 15.92 -41.89
C SER A 354 -13.35 15.92 -41.40
N PRO A 355 -14.33 16.39 -42.18
CA PRO A 355 -15.73 16.43 -41.74
C PRO A 355 -16.29 15.08 -41.23
N ALA A 356 -15.78 13.96 -41.76
CA ALA A 356 -16.18 12.63 -41.30
C ALA A 356 -15.51 12.28 -39.96
N GLU A 357 -14.26 12.65 -39.73
CA GLU A 357 -13.55 12.45 -38.47
C GLU A 357 -14.10 13.39 -37.36
N GLN A 358 -14.56 14.61 -37.73
CA GLN A 358 -15.22 15.50 -36.79
C GLN A 358 -16.50 14.90 -36.19
N ARG A 359 -17.28 14.14 -36.97
CA ARG A 359 -18.45 13.41 -36.43
C ARG A 359 -18.05 12.36 -35.42
N VAL A 360 -16.93 11.67 -35.64
CA VAL A 360 -16.39 10.72 -34.65
C VAL A 360 -15.92 11.46 -33.40
N ALA A 361 -15.23 12.61 -33.55
CA ALA A 361 -14.81 13.46 -32.44
C ALA A 361 -16.01 13.92 -31.59
N THR A 362 -17.06 14.38 -32.22
CA THR A 362 -18.32 14.81 -31.56
C THR A 362 -18.91 13.64 -30.75
N LEU A 363 -19.01 12.45 -31.33
CA LEU A 363 -19.52 11.28 -30.63
C LEU A 363 -18.64 10.91 -29.41
N VAL A 364 -17.33 11.03 -29.53
CA VAL A 364 -16.38 10.80 -28.41
C VAL A 364 -16.59 11.82 -27.30
N LEU A 365 -16.75 13.09 -27.64
CA LEU A 365 -16.91 14.19 -26.67
C LEU A 365 -18.27 14.13 -25.95
N GLU A 366 -19.35 13.80 -26.66
CA GLU A 366 -20.71 13.77 -26.12
C GLU A 366 -21.02 12.46 -25.37
N HIS A 367 -20.46 11.34 -25.84
CA HIS A 367 -20.79 10.01 -25.33
C HIS A 367 -19.55 9.14 -25.03
N PRO A 368 -18.59 9.61 -24.20
CA PRO A 368 -17.30 8.95 -24.01
C PRO A 368 -17.42 7.50 -23.51
N ARG A 369 -18.26 7.23 -22.53
CA ARG A 369 -18.46 5.88 -21.99
C ARG A 369 -19.08 4.92 -23.00
N LYS A 370 -19.94 5.42 -23.86
CA LYS A 370 -20.58 4.63 -24.91
C LYS A 370 -19.55 4.19 -25.96
N VAL A 371 -18.67 5.10 -26.38
CA VAL A 371 -17.59 4.79 -27.33
C VAL A 371 -16.65 3.70 -26.79
N LEU A 372 -16.38 3.66 -25.48
CA LEU A 372 -15.56 2.61 -24.88
C LEU A 372 -16.18 1.23 -24.99
N GLY A 373 -17.49 1.10 -24.77
CA GLY A 373 -18.19 -0.18 -24.76
C GLY A 373 -18.50 -0.76 -26.16
N GLU A 374 -18.61 0.08 -27.18
CA GLU A 374 -19.15 -0.32 -28.48
C GLU A 374 -18.08 -0.82 -29.47
N PRO A 375 -18.36 -1.81 -30.30
CA PRO A 375 -17.46 -2.25 -31.36
C PRO A 375 -17.34 -1.19 -32.46
N ILE A 376 -16.27 -1.29 -33.28
CA ILE A 376 -15.99 -0.32 -34.35
C ILE A 376 -17.17 -0.10 -35.32
N ALA A 377 -17.90 -1.17 -35.64
CA ALA A 377 -19.06 -1.10 -36.52
C ALA A 377 -20.16 -0.22 -35.95
N GLU A 378 -20.41 -0.29 -34.64
CA GLU A 378 -21.43 0.49 -33.96
C GLU A 378 -20.98 1.97 -33.77
N ILE A 379 -19.69 2.19 -33.44
CA ILE A 379 -19.13 3.55 -33.41
C ILE A 379 -19.27 4.24 -34.77
N ALA A 380 -18.94 3.52 -35.84
CA ALA A 380 -19.08 4.01 -37.22
C ALA A 380 -20.54 4.34 -37.56
N ARG A 381 -21.48 3.49 -37.17
CA ARG A 381 -22.93 3.69 -37.35
C ARG A 381 -23.43 4.91 -36.57
N LEU A 382 -23.02 5.03 -35.30
CA LEU A 382 -23.44 6.14 -34.42
C LEU A 382 -22.89 7.50 -34.90
N ALA A 383 -21.68 7.53 -35.45
CA ALA A 383 -21.06 8.74 -36.01
C ALA A 383 -21.43 8.99 -37.49
N ASP A 384 -22.25 8.13 -38.07
CA ASP A 384 -22.63 8.17 -39.52
C ASP A 384 -21.38 8.23 -40.43
N VAL A 385 -20.43 7.29 -40.24
CA VAL A 385 -19.19 7.22 -40.99
C VAL A 385 -18.84 5.75 -41.31
N SER A 386 -17.82 5.54 -42.15
CA SER A 386 -17.26 4.22 -42.40
C SER A 386 -16.33 3.79 -41.28
N GLN A 387 -16.16 2.48 -41.04
CA GLN A 387 -15.20 1.94 -40.08
C GLN A 387 -13.74 2.42 -40.32
N PRO A 388 -13.23 2.48 -41.58
CA PRO A 388 -11.94 3.08 -41.86
C PRO A 388 -11.79 4.53 -41.39
N THR A 389 -12.88 5.30 -41.37
CA THR A 389 -12.89 6.68 -40.85
C THR A 389 -12.65 6.72 -39.34
N VAL A 390 -13.23 5.78 -38.58
CA VAL A 390 -12.97 5.64 -37.14
C VAL A 390 -11.48 5.34 -36.88
N ILE A 391 -10.88 4.46 -37.69
CA ILE A 391 -9.45 4.15 -37.58
C ILE A 391 -8.59 5.36 -37.92
N ARG A 392 -8.93 6.12 -38.98
CA ARG A 392 -8.22 7.36 -39.33
C ARG A 392 -8.30 8.38 -38.20
N PHE A 393 -9.48 8.61 -37.66
CA PHE A 393 -9.64 9.47 -36.47
C PHE A 393 -8.70 9.10 -35.33
N CYS A 394 -8.62 7.81 -34.95
CA CYS A 394 -7.67 7.37 -33.94
C CYS A 394 -6.21 7.69 -34.34
N ARG A 395 -5.85 7.49 -35.60
CA ARG A 395 -4.49 7.79 -36.11
C ARG A 395 -4.20 9.30 -36.16
N SER A 396 -5.15 10.11 -36.53
CA SER A 396 -5.02 11.58 -36.49
C SER A 396 -4.78 12.11 -35.09
N LEU A 397 -5.27 11.39 -34.06
CA LEU A 397 -4.96 11.64 -32.65
C LEU A 397 -3.66 11.00 -32.17
N GLY A 398 -2.87 10.30 -33.06
CA GLY A 398 -1.59 9.70 -32.74
C GLY A 398 -1.68 8.30 -32.11
N PHE A 399 -2.81 7.61 -32.21
CA PHE A 399 -2.98 6.23 -31.76
C PHE A 399 -2.76 5.25 -32.92
N SER A 400 -2.29 4.04 -32.59
CA SER A 400 -2.07 2.98 -33.59
C SER A 400 -3.40 2.47 -34.19
N GLY A 401 -4.51 2.62 -33.48
CA GLY A 401 -5.86 2.22 -33.90
C GLY A 401 -6.88 2.33 -32.79
N LEU A 402 -8.09 1.79 -33.02
CA LEU A 402 -9.22 1.92 -32.07
C LEU A 402 -8.93 1.23 -30.73
N ALA A 403 -8.27 0.08 -30.72
CA ALA A 403 -7.94 -0.63 -29.48
C ALA A 403 -6.99 0.18 -28.58
N ASP A 404 -5.95 0.75 -29.17
CA ASP A 404 -4.99 1.63 -28.48
C ASP A 404 -5.67 2.91 -27.98
N PHE A 405 -6.49 3.54 -28.81
CA PHE A 405 -7.30 4.70 -28.42
C PHE A 405 -8.20 4.36 -27.22
N LYS A 406 -8.98 3.27 -27.30
CA LYS A 406 -9.87 2.85 -26.21
C LYS A 406 -9.15 2.53 -24.92
N LEU A 407 -8.01 1.84 -24.99
CA LEU A 407 -7.21 1.50 -23.82
C LEU A 407 -6.76 2.77 -23.06
N LYS A 408 -6.23 3.74 -23.78
CA LYS A 408 -5.79 5.02 -23.20
C LYS A 408 -6.95 5.90 -22.79
N PHE A 409 -8.07 5.86 -23.54
CA PHE A 409 -9.27 6.62 -23.23
C PHE A 409 -10.00 6.09 -21.99
N ALA A 410 -10.02 4.75 -21.78
CA ALA A 410 -10.59 4.14 -20.57
C ALA A 410 -9.83 4.53 -19.30
N GLY A 411 -8.51 4.67 -19.38
CA GLY A 411 -7.68 5.16 -18.26
C GLY A 411 -7.87 6.66 -18.00
N SER A 412 -8.62 7.36 -18.84
CA SER A 412 -8.81 8.81 -18.81
C SER A 412 -10.23 9.26 -18.46
N LEU A 413 -11.18 8.36 -18.18
CA LEU A 413 -12.56 8.60 -17.77
C LEU A 413 -12.84 8.06 -16.37
#